data_c0bb35812d0e9c2dc2d3d4ea2fe9dc28
#
_entry.id   c0bb35812d0e9c2dc2d3d4ea2fe9dc28
#
_cell.length_a   1.000
_cell.length_b   1.000
_cell.length_c   1.000
_cell.angle_alpha   90.00
_cell.angle_beta   90.00
_cell.angle_gamma   90.00
#
_symmetry.space_group_name_H-M   'P 1'
#
loop_
_entity.id
_entity.type
_entity.pdbx_description
1 polymer ?
#
loop_
_entity_poly.entity_id
_entity_poly.type
_entity_poly.pdbx_seq_one_letter_code
_entity_poly.pdbx_strand_id
1 'polypeptide(L)'
;MQRLCIWGWGLLLLLTTTPAHAEAFRQAPKAMSALRQGATLERSNPRQAIAHYCSAARLGNPEAYFRIGRLLARGPQGIRNARSANAYLAMAMRLGNQQAARYYNARVGNAPLGNCGVGGGGGAPWVQPGTPFDLEHYIARQPVAKQQLASQIRKAALRHKVDPRLALAIAIAKSNLNSQAVSPKQAQGVMQLIPETQARFGVTRPFDAQQNIRGAMIYLKWLEKQFGPDWVRISAAYNAGEQAVMRHGGVPPYQETQEYVQRVLYYSGHDADKGQKRPR
;
A
#
# COMPACT_ATOMS: atom_id res chain seq x y z
N MET A 1 -44.04 -51.26 -29.37
CA MET A 1 -42.85 -50.44 -29.64
C MET A 1 -42.95 -49.22 -28.77
N GLN A 2 -42.40 -49.25 -27.56
CA GLN A 2 -42.43 -48.16 -26.61
C GLN A 2 -41.05 -47.51 -26.62
N ARG A 3 -41.00 -46.21 -26.91
CA ARG A 3 -39.76 -45.39 -26.78
C ARG A 3 -39.81 -44.69 -25.43
N LEU A 4 -38.91 -45.06 -24.56
CA LEU A 4 -38.61 -44.32 -23.31
C LEU A 4 -37.77 -43.08 -23.64
N CYS A 5 -38.27 -41.89 -23.27
CA CYS A 5 -37.50 -40.63 -23.22
C CYS A 5 -36.89 -40.55 -21.82
N ILE A 6 -35.55 -40.61 -21.75
CA ILE A 6 -34.79 -40.36 -20.52
C ILE A 6 -34.43 -38.89 -20.51
N TRP A 7 -34.98 -38.10 -19.59
CA TRP A 7 -34.60 -36.74 -19.30
C TRP A 7 -33.38 -36.74 -18.38
N GLY A 8 -32.23 -36.39 -18.95
CA GLY A 8 -31.02 -36.19 -18.17
C GLY A 8 -31.03 -34.80 -17.50
N TRP A 9 -31.12 -34.81 -16.18
CA TRP A 9 -30.89 -33.61 -15.37
C TRP A 9 -29.39 -33.32 -15.32
N GLY A 10 -28.94 -32.34 -16.10
CA GLY A 10 -27.59 -31.81 -16.00
C GLY A 10 -27.49 -30.96 -14.72
N LEU A 11 -26.85 -31.52 -13.71
CA LEU A 11 -26.45 -30.76 -12.50
C LEU A 11 -25.33 -29.78 -12.87
N LEU A 12 -25.68 -28.52 -13.06
CA LEU A 12 -24.71 -27.44 -13.29
C LEU A 12 -24.01 -27.15 -11.97
N LEU A 13 -22.88 -27.80 -11.71
CA LEU A 13 -21.95 -27.48 -10.65
C LEU A 13 -21.33 -26.09 -10.95
N LEU A 14 -21.91 -25.03 -10.39
CA LEU A 14 -21.28 -23.75 -10.27
C LEU A 14 -20.05 -23.89 -9.36
N LEU A 15 -18.91 -24.20 -9.95
CA LEU A 15 -17.60 -24.07 -9.31
C LEU A 15 -17.37 -22.59 -9.05
N THR A 16 -17.76 -22.12 -7.86
CA THR A 16 -17.29 -20.85 -7.33
C THR A 16 -15.79 -20.98 -7.07
N THR A 17 -14.99 -20.61 -8.04
CA THR A 17 -13.53 -20.47 -7.87
C THR A 17 -13.28 -19.31 -6.93
N THR A 18 -13.26 -19.57 -5.62
CA THR A 18 -12.60 -18.65 -4.68
C THR A 18 -11.15 -18.49 -5.12
N PRO A 19 -10.62 -17.29 -5.19
CA PRO A 19 -9.24 -17.10 -5.67
C PRO A 19 -8.28 -17.81 -4.70
N ALA A 20 -7.75 -18.94 -5.13
CA ALA A 20 -6.79 -19.77 -4.37
C ALA A 20 -5.59 -18.98 -3.82
N HIS A 21 -5.27 -17.85 -4.43
CA HIS A 21 -4.22 -16.93 -3.98
C HIS A 21 -4.56 -16.16 -2.70
N ALA A 22 -5.83 -15.84 -2.44
CA ALA A 22 -6.23 -15.20 -1.18
C ALA A 22 -6.12 -16.16 0.01
N GLU A 23 -6.33 -17.45 -0.23
CA GLU A 23 -6.23 -18.52 0.75
C GLU A 23 -4.76 -18.82 1.14
N ALA A 24 -3.86 -18.90 0.16
CA ALA A 24 -2.43 -19.13 0.39
C ALA A 24 -1.78 -18.00 1.21
N PHE A 25 -2.24 -16.75 1.03
CA PHE A 25 -1.72 -15.60 1.76
C PHE A 25 -2.22 -15.58 3.22
N ARG A 26 -3.42 -16.07 3.49
CA ARG A 26 -3.98 -16.21 4.85
C ARG A 26 -3.19 -17.21 5.71
N GLN A 27 -2.51 -18.14 5.09
CA GLN A 27 -1.84 -19.26 5.75
C GLN A 27 -0.32 -19.16 5.83
N ALA A 28 0.29 -18.03 5.44
CA ALA A 28 1.74 -17.86 5.58
C ALA A 28 2.17 -18.14 7.04
N PRO A 29 3.06 -19.12 7.30
CA PRO A 29 3.35 -19.60 8.66
C PRO A 29 3.74 -18.50 9.64
N LYS A 30 4.52 -17.50 9.18
CA LYS A 30 4.93 -16.34 9.98
C LYS A 30 3.75 -15.43 10.35
N ALA A 31 2.83 -15.18 9.41
CA ALA A 31 1.65 -14.36 9.66
C ALA A 31 0.70 -15.05 10.65
N MET A 32 0.51 -16.36 10.51
CA MET A 32 -0.32 -17.15 11.42
C MET A 32 0.27 -17.26 12.82
N SER A 33 1.60 -17.37 12.96
CA SER A 33 2.29 -17.33 14.26
C SER A 33 2.05 -15.99 14.94
N ALA A 34 2.27 -14.87 14.24
CA ALA A 34 2.04 -13.54 14.77
C ALA A 34 0.57 -13.28 15.15
N LEU A 35 -0.38 -13.78 14.35
CA LEU A 35 -1.81 -13.72 14.69
C LEU A 35 -2.13 -14.46 15.98
N ARG A 36 -1.61 -15.68 16.16
CA ARG A 36 -1.81 -16.46 17.38
C ARG A 36 -1.24 -15.75 18.61
N GLN A 37 -0.01 -15.25 18.52
CA GLN A 37 0.63 -14.49 19.60
C GLN A 37 -0.17 -13.22 19.94
N GLY A 38 -0.66 -12.49 18.94
CA GLY A 38 -1.53 -11.35 19.19
C GLY A 38 -2.83 -11.74 19.88
N ALA A 39 -3.45 -12.86 19.49
CA ALA A 39 -4.70 -13.32 20.05
C ALA A 39 -4.60 -13.69 21.54
N THR A 40 -3.49 -14.27 21.98
CA THR A 40 -3.27 -14.59 23.42
C THR A 40 -3.13 -13.34 24.27
N LEU A 41 -2.71 -12.23 23.70
CA LEU A 41 -2.44 -10.97 24.40
C LEU A 41 -3.58 -9.95 24.33
N GLU A 42 -4.64 -10.18 23.53
CA GLU A 42 -5.70 -9.18 23.31
C GLU A 42 -6.33 -8.67 24.63
N ARG A 43 -6.53 -9.56 25.59
CA ARG A 43 -7.17 -9.22 26.88
C ARG A 43 -6.19 -8.66 27.91
N SER A 44 -5.00 -9.23 28.01
CA SER A 44 -4.03 -8.88 29.04
C SER A 44 -3.14 -7.71 28.64
N ASN A 45 -2.72 -7.63 27.38
CA ASN A 45 -1.86 -6.56 26.87
C ASN A 45 -2.23 -6.20 25.42
N PRO A 46 -3.32 -5.44 25.21
CA PRO A 46 -3.79 -5.12 23.87
C PRO A 46 -2.81 -4.28 23.03
N ARG A 47 -1.92 -3.51 23.65
CA ARG A 47 -0.85 -2.80 22.92
C ARG A 47 0.16 -3.77 22.33
N GLN A 48 0.57 -4.77 23.07
CA GLN A 48 1.47 -5.80 22.60
C GLN A 48 0.77 -6.72 21.58
N ALA A 49 -0.52 -7.01 21.77
CA ALA A 49 -1.33 -7.71 20.77
C ALA A 49 -1.31 -6.97 19.41
N ILE A 50 -1.51 -5.64 19.41
CA ILE A 50 -1.41 -4.81 18.20
C ILE A 50 -0.01 -4.96 17.57
N ALA A 51 1.06 -5.01 18.32
CA ALA A 51 2.42 -5.19 17.80
C ALA A 51 2.58 -6.51 17.03
N HIS A 52 2.06 -7.61 17.59
CA HIS A 52 2.05 -8.92 16.91
C HIS A 52 1.14 -8.91 15.67
N TYR A 53 -0.06 -8.35 15.77
CA TYR A 53 -0.94 -8.20 14.60
C TYR A 53 -0.30 -7.33 13.52
N CYS A 54 0.44 -6.31 13.89
CA CYS A 54 1.21 -5.51 12.96
C CYS A 54 2.25 -6.32 12.19
N SER A 55 2.89 -7.28 12.83
CA SER A 55 3.81 -8.19 12.14
C SER A 55 3.10 -9.04 11.08
N ALA A 56 1.89 -9.51 11.37
CA ALA A 56 1.06 -10.22 10.39
C ALA A 56 0.47 -9.29 9.31
N ALA A 57 0.07 -8.06 9.69
CA ALA A 57 -0.45 -7.06 8.75
C ALA A 57 0.60 -6.63 7.74
N ARG A 58 1.87 -6.48 8.14
CA ARG A 58 3.00 -6.24 7.20
C ARG A 58 3.17 -7.37 6.19
N LEU A 59 2.75 -8.57 6.52
CA LEU A 59 2.68 -9.69 5.59
C LEU A 59 1.38 -9.71 4.77
N GLY A 60 0.61 -8.61 4.77
CA GLY A 60 -0.62 -8.47 3.99
C GLY A 60 -1.82 -9.26 4.53
N ASN A 61 -1.76 -9.77 5.76
CA ASN A 61 -2.81 -10.61 6.30
C ASN A 61 -4.08 -9.78 6.62
N PRO A 62 -5.23 -10.03 5.98
CA PRO A 62 -6.46 -9.24 6.16
C PRO A 62 -7.05 -9.35 7.57
N GLU A 63 -6.90 -10.52 8.22
CA GLU A 63 -7.36 -10.74 9.59
C GLU A 63 -6.58 -9.88 10.59
N ALA A 64 -5.28 -9.71 10.36
CA ALA A 64 -4.45 -8.84 11.20
C ALA A 64 -4.90 -7.38 11.14
N TYR A 65 -5.16 -6.86 9.94
CA TYR A 65 -5.72 -5.51 9.77
C TYR A 65 -7.07 -5.37 10.47
N PHE A 66 -7.94 -6.37 10.33
CA PHE A 66 -9.24 -6.39 11.01
C PHE A 66 -9.09 -6.35 12.53
N ARG A 67 -8.22 -7.18 13.12
CA ARG A 67 -8.02 -7.25 14.58
C ARG A 67 -7.44 -5.95 15.14
N ILE A 68 -6.48 -5.34 14.45
CA ILE A 68 -5.98 -4.00 14.82
C ILE A 68 -7.13 -2.99 14.79
N GLY A 69 -7.85 -2.91 13.69
CA GLY A 69 -8.98 -1.98 13.54
C GLY A 69 -10.05 -2.16 14.61
N ARG A 70 -10.42 -3.40 14.91
CA ARG A 70 -11.37 -3.74 15.97
C ARG A 70 -10.88 -3.31 17.36
N LEU A 71 -9.61 -3.55 17.70
CA LEU A 71 -9.03 -3.13 18.97
C LEU A 71 -9.00 -1.60 19.09
N LEU A 72 -8.64 -0.89 18.03
CA LEU A 72 -8.65 0.56 18.01
C LEU A 72 -10.07 1.14 18.04
N ALA A 73 -11.08 0.43 17.53
CA ALA A 73 -12.47 0.86 17.57
C ALA A 73 -13.13 0.60 18.93
N ARG A 74 -12.93 -0.56 19.52
CA ARG A 74 -13.68 -1.06 20.67
C ARG A 74 -12.84 -1.58 21.83
N GLY A 75 -11.51 -1.50 21.75
CA GLY A 75 -10.61 -1.92 22.83
C GLY A 75 -10.64 -1.00 24.04
N PRO A 76 -9.75 -1.20 25.03
CA PRO A 76 -9.63 -0.34 26.19
C PRO A 76 -9.43 1.14 25.85
N GLN A 77 -9.91 2.04 26.69
CA GLN A 77 -9.93 3.49 26.44
C GLN A 77 -8.56 4.04 26.05
N GLY A 78 -7.46 3.57 26.66
CA GLY A 78 -6.10 4.04 26.42
C GLY A 78 -5.49 3.66 25.06
N ILE A 79 -6.19 2.89 24.22
CA ILE A 79 -5.77 2.53 22.86
C ILE A 79 -6.79 2.92 21.78
N ARG A 80 -7.99 3.36 22.17
CA ARG A 80 -9.04 3.71 21.21
C ARG A 80 -8.62 4.89 20.34
N ASN A 81 -8.78 4.71 19.02
CA ASN A 81 -8.61 5.77 18.03
C ASN A 81 -9.50 5.47 16.83
N ALA A 82 -10.62 6.14 16.73
CA ALA A 82 -11.64 5.88 15.72
C ALA A 82 -11.15 6.10 14.28
N ARG A 83 -10.32 7.12 14.03
CA ARG A 83 -9.76 7.40 12.71
C ARG A 83 -8.74 6.35 12.28
N SER A 84 -7.85 5.95 13.21
CA SER A 84 -6.91 4.86 12.96
C SER A 84 -7.65 3.53 12.80
N ALA A 85 -8.65 3.25 13.63
CA ALA A 85 -9.50 2.07 13.49
C ALA A 85 -10.08 1.95 12.07
N ASN A 86 -10.67 3.03 11.56
CA ASN A 86 -11.24 3.07 10.21
C ASN A 86 -10.19 2.80 9.13
N ALA A 87 -8.98 3.35 9.25
CA ALA A 87 -7.91 3.09 8.28
C ALA A 87 -7.56 1.60 8.19
N TYR A 88 -7.39 0.94 9.34
CA TYR A 88 -7.12 -0.50 9.40
C TYR A 88 -8.31 -1.34 8.91
N LEU A 89 -9.55 -0.98 9.28
CA LEU A 89 -10.76 -1.65 8.83
C LEU A 89 -10.96 -1.51 7.32
N ALA A 90 -10.74 -0.33 6.76
CA ALA A 90 -10.78 -0.10 5.31
C ALA A 90 -9.76 -0.97 4.57
N MET A 91 -8.54 -1.10 5.10
CA MET A 91 -7.54 -1.99 4.51
C MET A 91 -7.94 -3.46 4.63
N ALA A 92 -8.50 -3.89 5.77
CA ALA A 92 -9.00 -5.25 5.94
C ALA A 92 -10.10 -5.58 4.92
N MET A 93 -11.04 -4.66 4.68
CA MET A 93 -12.10 -4.80 3.67
C MET A 93 -11.51 -4.92 2.26
N ARG A 94 -10.54 -4.07 1.89
CA ARG A 94 -9.86 -4.12 0.59
C ARG A 94 -9.14 -5.46 0.36
N LEU A 95 -8.63 -6.06 1.43
CA LEU A 95 -7.97 -7.37 1.40
C LEU A 95 -8.96 -8.54 1.53
N GLY A 96 -10.27 -8.27 1.51
CA GLY A 96 -11.32 -9.27 1.49
C GLY A 96 -11.84 -9.73 2.86
N ASN A 97 -11.50 -9.02 3.96
CA ASN A 97 -12.11 -9.30 5.26
C ASN A 97 -13.46 -8.59 5.39
N GLN A 98 -14.54 -9.30 5.08
CA GLN A 98 -15.91 -8.75 5.12
C GLN A 98 -16.39 -8.38 6.54
N GLN A 99 -15.82 -8.99 7.60
CA GLN A 99 -16.20 -8.68 8.98
C GLN A 99 -15.82 -7.25 9.37
N ALA A 100 -14.80 -6.69 8.73
CA ALA A 100 -14.34 -5.34 9.01
C ALA A 100 -15.43 -4.27 8.76
N ALA A 101 -16.34 -4.49 7.83
CA ALA A 101 -17.45 -3.58 7.54
C ALA A 101 -18.38 -3.32 8.76
N ARG A 102 -18.52 -4.31 9.66
CA ARG A 102 -19.35 -4.18 10.87
C ARG A 102 -18.78 -3.22 11.92
N TYR A 103 -17.49 -2.90 11.81
CA TYR A 103 -16.76 -2.04 12.74
C TYR A 103 -16.37 -0.70 12.10
N TYR A 104 -16.47 -0.58 10.79
CA TYR A 104 -16.16 0.63 10.04
C TYR A 104 -17.26 1.69 10.28
N ASN A 105 -16.84 2.91 10.60
CA ASN A 105 -17.77 4.03 10.81
C ASN A 105 -17.57 5.09 9.72
N ALA A 106 -18.48 5.12 8.75
CA ALA A 106 -18.40 6.04 7.62
C ALA A 106 -18.47 7.55 8.01
N ARG A 107 -18.95 7.87 9.23
CA ARG A 107 -19.02 9.24 9.74
C ARG A 107 -17.68 9.74 10.29
N VAL A 108 -16.75 8.82 10.54
CA VAL A 108 -15.41 9.12 11.05
C VAL A 108 -14.43 9.00 9.89
N GLY A 109 -13.67 10.05 9.57
CA GLY A 109 -12.64 9.97 8.53
C GLY A 109 -11.57 8.93 8.86
N ASN A 110 -10.82 8.49 7.85
CA ASN A 110 -9.69 7.59 8.02
C ASN A 110 -8.44 8.40 8.41
N ALA A 111 -7.69 7.91 9.40
CA ALA A 111 -6.31 8.33 9.57
C ALA A 111 -5.45 7.69 8.46
N PRO A 112 -4.26 8.25 8.15
CA PRO A 112 -3.26 7.50 7.41
C PRO A 112 -3.01 6.17 8.11
N LEU A 113 -2.87 5.08 7.35
CA LEU A 113 -2.43 3.80 7.89
C LEU A 113 -1.05 4.00 8.53
N GLY A 114 -1.03 4.08 9.86
CA GLY A 114 0.21 4.18 10.61
C GLY A 114 1.07 2.96 10.29
N ASN A 115 2.38 3.16 10.13
CA ASN A 115 3.30 2.04 10.24
C ASN A 115 2.97 1.36 11.56
N CYS A 116 2.61 0.10 11.50
CA CYS A 116 2.49 -0.75 12.67
C CYS A 116 3.80 -0.66 13.46
N GLY A 117 3.94 0.39 14.28
CA GLY A 117 5.16 0.77 14.94
C GLY A 117 5.60 -0.33 15.89
N VAL A 118 6.67 -1.03 15.51
CA VAL A 118 7.50 -1.79 16.41
C VAL A 118 8.94 -1.50 16.06
N GLY A 119 9.66 -1.00 17.06
CA GLY A 119 11.07 -0.74 16.96
C GLY A 119 11.87 -1.99 16.63
N GLY A 120 12.79 -1.80 15.73
CA GLY A 120 13.79 -2.76 15.34
C GLY A 120 14.50 -2.30 14.06
N GLY A 121 15.53 -1.45 14.19
CA GLY A 121 16.58 -1.24 13.20
C GLY A 121 16.23 -0.36 12.01
N GLY A 122 16.58 0.92 12.08
CA GLY A 122 16.62 1.82 10.92
C GLY A 122 15.59 2.94 10.96
N GLY A 123 15.74 3.84 11.86
CA GLY A 123 15.41 5.27 11.91
C GLY A 123 14.32 5.85 11.04
N ALA A 124 13.05 5.54 11.28
CA ALA A 124 12.00 6.51 11.03
C ALA A 124 11.54 7.06 12.39
N PRO A 125 11.41 8.38 12.57
CA PRO A 125 10.98 8.95 13.83
C PRO A 125 9.58 8.47 14.16
N TRP A 126 9.36 8.18 15.45
CA TRP A 126 8.09 7.77 16.03
C TRP A 126 6.98 8.76 15.66
N VAL A 127 6.14 8.38 14.70
CA VAL A 127 4.93 9.13 14.41
C VAL A 127 3.84 8.62 15.33
N GLN A 128 3.32 9.49 16.18
CA GLN A 128 2.17 9.19 17.01
C GLN A 128 0.98 8.79 16.11
N PRO A 129 0.19 7.75 16.45
CA PRO A 129 -1.00 7.42 15.71
C PRO A 129 -1.92 8.64 15.60
N GLY A 130 -2.12 9.15 14.38
CA GLY A 130 -3.01 10.28 14.13
C GLY A 130 -2.38 11.55 13.59
N THR A 131 -1.05 11.71 13.60
CA THR A 131 -0.41 12.84 12.90
C THR A 131 -0.13 12.46 11.45
N PRO A 132 -0.60 13.26 10.47
CA PRO A 132 -0.20 13.10 9.08
C PRO A 132 1.33 13.16 8.96
N PHE A 133 1.91 12.37 8.06
CA PHE A 133 3.34 12.50 7.77
C PHE A 133 3.62 13.89 7.22
N ASP A 134 4.45 14.63 7.92
CA ASP A 134 4.89 15.95 7.47
C ASP A 134 6.07 15.77 6.50
N LEU A 135 5.73 15.71 5.21
CA LEU A 135 6.68 15.52 4.12
C LEU A 135 7.69 16.68 4.04
N GLU A 136 7.24 17.91 4.29
CA GLU A 136 8.10 19.11 4.22
C GLU A 136 9.11 19.11 5.37
N HIS A 137 8.65 18.83 6.58
CA HIS A 137 9.52 18.69 7.75
C HIS A 137 10.53 17.54 7.58
N TYR A 138 10.07 16.40 7.03
CA TYR A 138 10.97 15.28 6.74
C TYR A 138 12.08 15.68 5.75
N ILE A 139 11.73 16.35 4.65
CA ILE A 139 12.68 16.80 3.62
C ILE A 139 13.64 17.84 4.20
N ALA A 140 13.15 18.81 4.97
CA ALA A 140 13.97 19.85 5.57
C ALA A 140 15.08 19.32 6.51
N ARG A 141 14.87 18.14 7.11
CA ARG A 141 15.86 17.46 7.97
C ARG A 141 16.83 16.55 7.22
N GLN A 142 16.68 16.37 5.92
CA GLN A 142 17.60 15.56 5.13
C GLN A 142 18.88 16.35 4.80
N PRO A 143 19.99 15.65 4.49
CA PRO A 143 21.19 16.30 3.95
C PRO A 143 20.86 17.15 2.72
N VAL A 144 21.62 18.24 2.52
CA VAL A 144 21.40 19.24 1.43
C VAL A 144 21.25 18.58 0.06
N ALA A 145 22.08 17.57 -0.25
CA ALA A 145 21.99 16.85 -1.51
C ALA A 145 20.61 16.18 -1.73
N LYS A 146 20.01 15.63 -0.68
CA LYS A 146 18.66 15.02 -0.76
C LYS A 146 17.56 16.10 -0.85
N GLN A 147 17.72 17.23 -0.18
CA GLN A 147 16.82 18.38 -0.32
C GLN A 147 16.84 18.92 -1.76
N GLN A 148 18.01 19.00 -2.38
CA GLN A 148 18.15 19.37 -3.79
C GLN A 148 17.44 18.38 -4.74
N LEU A 149 17.59 17.07 -4.49
CA LEU A 149 16.87 16.04 -5.26
C LEU A 149 15.35 16.16 -5.08
N ALA A 150 14.88 16.37 -3.87
CA ALA A 150 13.45 16.62 -3.60
C ALA A 150 12.92 17.85 -4.36
N SER A 151 13.71 18.95 -4.38
CA SER A 151 13.39 20.15 -5.16
C SER A 151 13.31 19.85 -6.67
N GLN A 152 14.27 19.08 -7.23
CA GLN A 152 14.26 18.67 -8.63
C GLN A 152 13.03 17.83 -8.97
N ILE A 153 12.68 16.84 -8.12
CA ILE A 153 11.49 16.01 -8.27
C ILE A 153 10.23 16.87 -8.26
N ARG A 154 10.10 17.80 -7.32
CA ARG A 154 8.94 18.70 -7.23
C ARG A 154 8.79 19.56 -8.49
N LYS A 155 9.87 20.18 -8.97
CA LYS A 155 9.86 20.98 -10.20
C LYS A 155 9.51 20.12 -11.42
N ALA A 156 10.03 18.90 -11.52
CA ALA A 156 9.73 18.00 -12.62
C ALA A 156 8.27 17.52 -12.57
N ALA A 157 7.75 17.17 -11.39
CA ALA A 157 6.37 16.77 -11.21
C ALA A 157 5.39 17.85 -11.69
N LEU A 158 5.61 19.10 -11.30
CA LEU A 158 4.79 20.23 -11.75
C LEU A 158 4.85 20.40 -13.28
N ARG A 159 6.03 20.33 -13.90
CA ARG A 159 6.17 20.42 -15.37
C ARG A 159 5.42 19.31 -16.12
N HIS A 160 5.40 18.10 -15.56
CA HIS A 160 4.73 16.95 -16.16
C HIS A 160 3.27 16.78 -15.71
N LYS A 161 2.73 17.73 -14.90
CA LYS A 161 1.36 17.68 -14.36
C LYS A 161 1.11 16.40 -13.56
N VAL A 162 2.09 15.98 -12.76
CA VAL A 162 2.03 14.92 -11.76
C VAL A 162 1.95 15.59 -10.38
N ASP A 163 1.19 15.02 -9.44
CA ASP A 163 1.16 15.57 -8.08
C ASP A 163 2.53 15.44 -7.42
N PRO A 164 3.16 16.56 -6.97
CA PRO A 164 4.49 16.54 -6.35
C PRO A 164 4.57 15.69 -5.09
N ARG A 165 3.49 15.55 -4.33
CA ARG A 165 3.46 14.73 -3.10
C ARG A 165 3.56 13.26 -3.44
N LEU A 166 2.84 12.82 -4.49
CA LEU A 166 2.94 11.44 -4.99
C LEU A 166 4.35 11.14 -5.49
N ALA A 167 4.93 12.01 -6.30
CA ALA A 167 6.27 11.83 -6.86
C ALA A 167 7.35 11.76 -5.76
N LEU A 168 7.29 12.64 -4.76
CA LEU A 168 8.21 12.65 -3.62
C LEU A 168 8.02 11.42 -2.74
N ALA A 169 6.79 11.04 -2.44
CA ALA A 169 6.50 9.84 -1.65
C ALA A 169 7.04 8.57 -2.31
N ILE A 170 6.92 8.46 -3.62
CA ILE A 170 7.49 7.36 -4.42
C ILE A 170 9.02 7.37 -4.31
N ALA A 171 9.69 8.51 -4.51
CA ALA A 171 11.14 8.61 -4.42
C ALA A 171 11.67 8.26 -3.02
N ILE A 172 10.99 8.72 -1.97
CA ILE A 172 11.33 8.38 -0.58
C ILE A 172 11.15 6.87 -0.34
N ALA A 173 10.01 6.31 -0.75
CA ALA A 173 9.70 4.89 -0.56
C ALA A 173 10.66 3.96 -1.34
N LYS A 174 11.16 4.39 -2.50
CA LYS A 174 12.01 3.61 -3.40
C LYS A 174 13.51 3.68 -3.07
N SER A 175 14.03 4.86 -2.82
CA SER A 175 15.47 5.07 -2.68
C SER A 175 15.87 5.92 -1.46
N ASN A 176 14.90 6.43 -0.71
CA ASN A 176 15.14 7.48 0.29
C ASN A 176 15.93 8.66 -0.28
N LEU A 177 15.57 9.11 -1.49
CA LEU A 177 16.22 10.20 -2.22
C LEU A 177 17.74 9.92 -2.45
N ASN A 178 18.10 8.70 -2.87
CA ASN A 178 19.45 8.32 -3.23
C ASN A 178 19.56 8.13 -4.75
N SER A 179 20.32 9.02 -5.42
CA SER A 179 20.52 8.95 -6.88
C SER A 179 21.39 7.79 -7.34
N GLN A 180 22.15 7.17 -6.43
CA GLN A 180 23.04 6.06 -6.72
C GLN A 180 22.46 4.70 -6.28
N ALA A 181 21.16 4.67 -5.90
CA ALA A 181 20.53 3.45 -5.44
C ALA A 181 20.39 2.41 -6.57
N VAL A 182 20.70 1.15 -6.23
CA VAL A 182 20.45 -0.04 -7.07
C VAL A 182 19.72 -1.08 -6.22
N SER A 183 18.61 -1.61 -6.75
CA SER A 183 17.88 -2.70 -6.07
C SER A 183 18.32 -4.09 -6.55
N PRO A 184 17.98 -5.16 -5.82
CA PRO A 184 18.20 -6.54 -6.29
C PRO A 184 17.54 -6.85 -7.65
N LYS A 185 16.50 -6.11 -8.02
CA LYS A 185 15.79 -6.22 -9.31
C LYS A 185 16.34 -5.26 -10.37
N GLN A 186 17.57 -4.77 -10.20
CA GLN A 186 18.24 -3.83 -11.12
C GLN A 186 17.50 -2.50 -11.33
N ALA A 187 16.60 -2.12 -10.41
CA ALA A 187 16.03 -0.78 -10.42
C ALA A 187 17.10 0.24 -10.00
N GLN A 188 17.23 1.35 -10.73
CA GLN A 188 18.36 2.27 -10.63
C GLN A 188 17.92 3.72 -10.46
N GLY A 189 18.76 4.49 -9.76
CA GLY A 189 18.60 5.93 -9.58
C GLY A 189 17.60 6.32 -8.51
N VAL A 190 17.35 7.62 -8.37
CA VAL A 190 16.50 8.19 -7.31
C VAL A 190 15.05 7.71 -7.38
N MET A 191 14.54 7.46 -8.59
CA MET A 191 13.18 6.99 -8.83
C MET A 191 13.09 5.47 -9.02
N GLN A 192 14.22 4.74 -8.99
CA GLN A 192 14.31 3.29 -9.09
C GLN A 192 13.57 2.71 -10.30
N LEU A 193 13.97 3.14 -11.49
CA LEU A 193 13.45 2.59 -12.74
C LEU A 193 14.22 1.33 -13.12
N ILE A 194 13.50 0.25 -13.45
CA ILE A 194 14.10 -0.99 -13.99
C ILE A 194 14.50 -0.78 -15.48
N PRO A 195 15.43 -1.55 -16.04
CA PRO A 195 15.95 -1.36 -17.40
C PRO A 195 14.87 -1.26 -18.47
N GLU A 196 13.82 -2.07 -18.41
CA GLU A 196 12.71 -2.06 -19.38
C GLU A 196 11.94 -0.73 -19.31
N THR A 197 11.73 -0.21 -18.10
CA THR A 197 11.07 1.08 -17.89
C THR A 197 11.98 2.23 -18.33
N GLN A 198 13.30 2.12 -18.10
CA GLN A 198 14.28 3.09 -18.57
C GLN A 198 14.24 3.21 -20.10
N ALA A 199 14.31 2.07 -20.79
CA ALA A 199 14.26 2.01 -22.26
C ALA A 199 12.93 2.62 -22.79
N ARG A 200 11.81 2.25 -22.19
CA ARG A 200 10.48 2.72 -22.59
C ARG A 200 10.28 4.23 -22.44
N PHE A 201 10.91 4.84 -21.42
CA PHE A 201 10.72 6.27 -21.11
C PHE A 201 11.99 7.12 -21.37
N GLY A 202 12.92 6.62 -22.16
CA GLY A 202 14.06 7.37 -22.68
C GLY A 202 15.09 7.76 -21.62
N VAL A 203 15.39 6.84 -20.69
CA VAL A 203 16.43 7.00 -19.67
C VAL A 203 17.65 6.18 -20.08
N THR A 204 18.70 6.83 -20.54
CA THR A 204 19.97 6.20 -20.97
C THR A 204 21.05 6.28 -19.91
N ARG A 205 20.94 7.23 -18.96
CA ARG A 205 21.84 7.41 -17.84
C ARG A 205 21.04 7.39 -16.53
N PRO A 206 20.74 6.19 -15.99
CA PRO A 206 19.82 6.03 -14.86
C PRO A 206 20.29 6.67 -13.54
N PHE A 207 21.60 6.91 -13.38
CA PHE A 207 22.19 7.59 -12.21
C PHE A 207 22.27 9.11 -12.38
N ASP A 208 22.03 9.62 -13.60
CA ASP A 208 21.77 11.05 -13.81
C ASP A 208 20.39 11.39 -13.26
N ALA A 209 20.37 12.16 -12.18
CA ALA A 209 19.13 12.46 -11.47
C ALA A 209 18.09 13.14 -12.35
N GLN A 210 18.50 14.01 -13.27
CA GLN A 210 17.56 14.74 -14.14
C GLN A 210 16.90 13.78 -15.15
N GLN A 211 17.65 12.89 -15.79
CA GLN A 211 17.10 11.91 -16.70
C GLN A 211 16.18 10.90 -15.96
N ASN A 212 16.64 10.39 -14.82
CA ASN A 212 15.91 9.43 -14.02
C ASN A 212 14.56 10.00 -13.55
N ILE A 213 14.59 11.23 -13.01
CA ILE A 213 13.39 11.95 -12.57
C ILE A 213 12.46 12.22 -13.77
N ARG A 214 12.99 12.71 -14.89
CA ARG A 214 12.17 12.97 -16.08
C ARG A 214 11.46 11.72 -16.58
N GLY A 215 12.18 10.61 -16.75
CA GLY A 215 11.60 9.33 -17.17
C GLY A 215 10.51 8.84 -16.22
N ALA A 216 10.76 8.96 -14.92
CA ALA A 216 9.78 8.61 -13.91
C ALA A 216 8.52 9.49 -13.96
N MET A 217 8.64 10.79 -14.21
CA MET A 217 7.46 11.67 -14.35
C MET A 217 6.63 11.31 -15.60
N ILE A 218 7.27 10.96 -16.70
CA ILE A 218 6.57 10.49 -17.90
C ILE A 218 5.83 9.17 -17.61
N TYR A 219 6.49 8.23 -16.91
CA TYR A 219 5.88 6.97 -16.49
C TYR A 219 4.70 7.20 -15.53
N LEU A 220 4.85 8.04 -14.51
CA LEU A 220 3.77 8.37 -13.58
C LEU A 220 2.58 9.01 -14.30
N LYS A 221 2.83 9.92 -15.24
CA LYS A 221 1.76 10.53 -16.04
C LYS A 221 1.07 9.51 -16.93
N TRP A 222 1.81 8.55 -17.47
CA TRP A 222 1.24 7.45 -18.22
C TRP A 222 0.37 6.55 -17.34
N LEU A 223 0.83 6.20 -16.11
CA LEU A 223 0.06 5.42 -15.14
C LEU A 223 -1.23 6.15 -14.71
N GLU A 224 -1.15 7.46 -14.49
CA GLU A 224 -2.33 8.28 -14.17
C GLU A 224 -3.37 8.25 -15.30
N LYS A 225 -2.90 8.21 -16.57
CA LYS A 225 -3.77 8.06 -17.72
C LYS A 225 -4.46 6.69 -17.80
N GLN A 226 -3.78 5.63 -17.34
CA GLN A 226 -4.32 4.25 -17.32
C GLN A 226 -5.31 4.01 -16.16
N PHE A 227 -5.02 4.55 -14.97
CA PHE A 227 -5.74 4.22 -13.75
C PHE A 227 -6.56 5.39 -13.17
N GLY A 228 -6.57 6.55 -13.86
CA GLY A 228 -7.16 7.77 -13.32
C GLY A 228 -6.36 8.31 -12.13
N PRO A 229 -6.95 9.18 -11.28
CA PRO A 229 -6.30 9.77 -10.12
C PRO A 229 -6.23 8.80 -8.91
N ASP A 230 -6.20 7.50 -9.15
CA ASP A 230 -6.13 6.46 -8.12
C ASP A 230 -4.68 6.20 -7.69
N TRP A 231 -4.24 6.88 -6.64
CA TRP A 231 -2.88 6.76 -6.13
C TRP A 231 -2.54 5.35 -5.61
N VAL A 232 -3.54 4.59 -5.20
CA VAL A 232 -3.36 3.18 -4.78
C VAL A 232 -2.93 2.34 -5.96
N ARG A 233 -3.68 2.42 -7.07
CA ARG A 233 -3.38 1.68 -8.31
C ARG A 233 -2.10 2.18 -8.98
N ILE A 234 -1.88 3.50 -9.02
CA ILE A 234 -0.67 4.11 -9.57
C ILE A 234 0.56 3.61 -8.80
N SER A 235 0.54 3.66 -7.47
CA SER A 235 1.65 3.18 -6.64
C SER A 235 1.88 1.68 -6.81
N ALA A 236 0.81 0.88 -6.84
CA ALA A 236 0.90 -0.55 -7.07
C ALA A 236 1.53 -0.87 -8.43
N ALA A 237 1.12 -0.16 -9.48
CA ALA A 237 1.64 -0.33 -10.84
C ALA A 237 3.09 0.13 -10.95
N TYR A 238 3.47 1.20 -10.28
CA TYR A 238 4.86 1.66 -10.24
C TYR A 238 5.80 0.62 -9.62
N ASN A 239 5.32 -0.17 -8.65
CA ASN A 239 6.11 -1.21 -7.99
C ASN A 239 6.05 -2.58 -8.67
N ALA A 240 4.86 -3.03 -9.06
CA ALA A 240 4.62 -4.39 -9.55
C ALA A 240 4.44 -4.47 -11.08
N GLY A 241 4.44 -3.32 -11.75
CA GLY A 241 4.08 -3.19 -13.15
C GLY A 241 2.56 -3.09 -13.38
N GLU A 242 2.17 -2.35 -14.39
CA GLU A 242 0.76 -2.10 -14.74
C GLU A 242 -0.01 -3.37 -15.09
N GLN A 243 0.66 -4.34 -15.73
CA GLN A 243 0.04 -5.62 -16.09
C GLN A 243 -0.44 -6.41 -14.88
N ALA A 244 0.34 -6.38 -13.78
CA ALA A 244 -0.05 -7.04 -12.53
C ALA A 244 -1.31 -6.38 -11.93
N VAL A 245 -1.36 -5.04 -11.93
CA VAL A 245 -2.52 -4.29 -11.43
C VAL A 245 -3.77 -4.53 -12.27
N MET A 246 -3.63 -4.58 -13.60
CA MET A 246 -4.74 -4.89 -14.51
C MET A 246 -5.27 -6.31 -14.29
N ARG A 247 -4.39 -7.33 -14.24
CA ARG A 247 -4.79 -8.73 -14.01
C ARG A 247 -5.52 -8.95 -12.69
N HIS A 248 -5.13 -8.23 -11.64
CA HIS A 248 -5.73 -8.36 -10.32
C HIS A 248 -6.86 -7.36 -10.04
N GLY A 249 -7.18 -6.49 -10.99
CA GLY A 249 -8.21 -5.45 -10.84
C GLY A 249 -7.89 -4.40 -9.76
N GLY A 250 -6.64 -4.34 -9.28
CA GLY A 250 -6.19 -3.48 -8.18
C GLY A 250 -4.80 -3.86 -7.67
N VAL A 251 -4.54 -3.62 -6.38
CA VAL A 251 -3.25 -3.98 -5.78
C VAL A 251 -3.07 -5.49 -5.83
N PRO A 252 -2.02 -6.00 -6.52
CA PRO A 252 -1.79 -7.44 -6.59
C PRO A 252 -1.43 -7.99 -5.20
N PRO A 253 -1.66 -9.29 -4.94
CA PRO A 253 -1.43 -9.93 -3.65
C PRO A 253 0.08 -10.18 -3.39
N TYR A 254 0.94 -9.28 -3.82
CA TYR A 254 2.37 -9.31 -3.57
C TYR A 254 2.68 -8.50 -2.31
N GLN A 255 3.24 -9.14 -1.30
CA GLN A 255 3.57 -8.51 -0.02
C GLN A 255 4.38 -7.22 -0.20
N GLU A 256 5.44 -7.27 -1.00
CA GLU A 256 6.29 -6.11 -1.30
C GLU A 256 5.47 -4.93 -1.85
N THR A 257 4.54 -5.21 -2.78
CA THR A 257 3.71 -4.18 -3.41
C THR A 257 2.70 -3.59 -2.43
N GLN A 258 2.07 -4.42 -1.61
CA GLN A 258 1.12 -3.95 -0.60
C GLN A 258 1.79 -3.04 0.43
N GLU A 259 2.96 -3.45 0.94
CA GLU A 259 3.76 -2.62 1.85
C GLU A 259 4.25 -1.32 1.18
N TYR A 260 4.63 -1.41 -0.08
CA TYR A 260 5.07 -0.23 -0.84
C TYR A 260 3.94 0.78 -1.03
N VAL A 261 2.75 0.33 -1.43
CA VAL A 261 1.57 1.20 -1.56
C VAL A 261 1.28 1.93 -0.25
N GLN A 262 1.31 1.21 0.88
CA GLN A 262 1.11 1.81 2.19
C GLN A 262 2.15 2.89 2.51
N ARG A 263 3.44 2.62 2.23
CA ARG A 263 4.51 3.62 2.43
C ARG A 263 4.29 4.87 1.59
N VAL A 264 3.91 4.71 0.31
CA VAL A 264 3.66 5.86 -0.57
C VAL A 264 2.48 6.68 -0.07
N LEU A 265 1.36 6.06 0.29
CA LEU A 265 0.19 6.76 0.84
C LEU A 265 0.52 7.47 2.15
N TYR A 266 1.30 6.84 3.02
CA TYR A 266 1.76 7.43 4.27
C TYR A 266 2.64 8.66 4.02
N TYR A 267 3.70 8.54 3.18
CA TYR A 267 4.62 9.65 2.90
C TYR A 267 3.95 10.80 2.16
N SER A 268 2.94 10.53 1.35
CA SER A 268 2.21 11.57 0.61
C SER A 268 1.15 12.29 1.45
N GLY A 269 0.81 11.79 2.63
CA GLY A 269 -0.32 12.29 3.42
C GLY A 269 -1.67 12.11 2.71
N HIS A 270 -1.72 11.20 1.72
CA HIS A 270 -2.94 10.99 0.93
C HIS A 270 -3.91 10.06 1.66
N ASP A 271 -5.04 10.62 2.08
CA ASP A 271 -6.18 9.84 2.54
C ASP A 271 -6.79 9.12 1.34
N ALA A 272 -6.80 7.80 1.36
CA ALA A 272 -7.36 6.98 0.29
C ALA A 272 -8.84 7.31 -0.05
N ASP A 273 -9.55 7.98 0.85
CA ASP A 273 -10.96 8.39 0.65
C ASP A 273 -11.13 9.71 -0.10
N LYS A 274 -10.09 10.56 -0.20
CA LYS A 274 -10.20 11.84 -0.93
C LYS A 274 -10.09 11.70 -2.44
N GLY A 275 -9.65 10.55 -2.95
CA GLY A 275 -9.53 10.25 -4.38
C GLY A 275 -10.83 9.87 -5.07
N GLN A 276 -11.84 9.46 -4.35
CA GLN A 276 -13.18 9.18 -4.90
C GLN A 276 -14.06 10.43 -4.79
N LYS A 277 -13.93 11.36 -5.74
CA LYS A 277 -15.04 12.29 -6.02
C LYS A 277 -16.25 11.43 -6.39
N ARG A 278 -17.27 11.43 -5.51
CA ARG A 278 -18.58 10.89 -5.87
C ARG A 278 -19.01 11.56 -7.19
N PRO A 279 -19.48 10.80 -8.18
CA PRO A 279 -20.13 11.41 -9.33
C PRO A 279 -21.35 12.18 -8.81
N ARG A 280 -21.50 13.44 -9.28
CA ARG A 280 -22.69 14.24 -9.07
C ARG A 280 -23.84 13.65 -9.84
#